data_3bf0064d929151149f9d7be50439ebbc
#
_entry.id   3bf0064d929151149f9d7be50439ebbc
#
_cell.length_a   1.000
_cell.length_b   1.000
_cell.length_c   1.000
_cell.angle_alpha   90.00
_cell.angle_beta   90.00
_cell.angle_gamma   90.00
#
_symmetry.space_group_name_H-M   'P 1'
#
loop_
_entity.id
_entity.type
_entity.pdbx_description
1 polymer ?
#
loop_
_entity_poly.entity_id
_entity_poly.type
_entity_poly.pdbx_seq_one_letter_code
_entity_poly.pdbx_strand_id
1 'polypeptide(L)'
;MIPRYSRPQMVAIWEPATKFRIWYEIEAHACDAMADLGVIPRENADAVWRAKDVEFDVARIDEIEAVTKHDVIAFLTHLAEHVGSEEARFVHQGMTSSDVLDTCLNVQLTRAADILIDDMQALLAALKTRAMEHKMTVRVGRSHGIHAEPTTMGLTFARFYAEMDRNLTRLKLARQEIATGAISGAVGTFANIDPRVEEHVCAKLGLYPEPISTQVIPRDRHAMFFATLGVIASSIENVAIEIRHMQRTEVLEGAEFFSMGQKGSSAMPHKKNPVLTENLTGLARLVRMAVIPAMENVALWHERDISHSSVERAIGPDATITLDFALHRLTGVIEKMLIFPQNMLDNMNKFPGLVMSQRVLLALTQAGVSREDAYAMVQRNALKVWEDRVDFRQLLLADAQVVAALGEEQINEKFDMDYHTKHVDTIFRRVFKD
;
A
#
# COMPACT_ATOMS: atom_id res chain seq x y z
N MET A 1 -16.49 -6.42 -7.17
CA MET A 1 -15.87 -5.10 -7.22
C MET A 1 -16.72 -4.10 -7.99
N ILE A 2 -16.65 -2.78 -7.67
CA ILE A 2 -17.46 -1.76 -8.34
C ILE A 2 -16.61 -0.90 -9.28
N PRO A 3 -17.09 -0.55 -10.49
CA PRO A 3 -16.31 0.23 -11.48
C PRO A 3 -15.83 1.57 -10.96
N ARG A 4 -16.57 2.19 -10.02
CA ARG A 4 -16.23 3.48 -9.42
C ARG A 4 -14.87 3.51 -8.71
N TYR A 5 -14.39 2.36 -8.22
CA TYR A 5 -13.13 2.22 -7.47
C TYR A 5 -12.16 1.28 -8.17
N SER A 6 -12.15 1.35 -9.50
CA SER A 6 -11.35 0.49 -10.37
C SER A 6 -10.59 1.32 -11.40
N ARG A 7 -9.37 0.89 -11.73
CA ARG A 7 -8.58 1.44 -12.84
C ARG A 7 -8.44 0.37 -13.92
N PRO A 8 -8.58 0.72 -15.21
CA PRO A 8 -8.66 -0.27 -16.28
C PRO A 8 -7.46 -1.23 -16.35
N GLN A 9 -6.23 -0.74 -16.11
CA GLN A 9 -5.03 -1.57 -16.20
C GLN A 9 -4.99 -2.69 -15.15
N MET A 10 -5.50 -2.45 -13.93
CA MET A 10 -5.57 -3.47 -12.91
C MET A 10 -6.75 -4.42 -13.14
N VAL A 11 -7.89 -3.90 -13.61
CA VAL A 11 -9.06 -4.71 -13.94
C VAL A 11 -8.72 -5.72 -15.03
N ALA A 12 -7.99 -5.29 -16.07
CA ALA A 12 -7.62 -6.13 -17.21
C ALA A 12 -6.85 -7.41 -16.80
N ILE A 13 -6.09 -7.37 -15.70
CA ILE A 13 -5.39 -8.56 -15.17
C ILE A 13 -6.38 -9.66 -14.76
N TRP A 14 -7.54 -9.27 -14.24
CA TRP A 14 -8.53 -10.16 -13.63
C TRP A 14 -9.69 -10.54 -14.56
N GLU A 15 -9.70 -10.02 -15.79
CA GLU A 15 -10.72 -10.38 -16.76
C GLU A 15 -10.61 -11.85 -17.19
N PRO A 16 -11.73 -12.54 -17.43
CA PRO A 16 -11.73 -13.93 -17.88
C PRO A 16 -10.86 -14.17 -19.11
N ALA A 17 -10.90 -13.26 -20.09
CA ALA A 17 -10.09 -13.35 -21.31
C ALA A 17 -8.58 -13.36 -20.98
N THR A 18 -8.12 -12.54 -20.05
CA THR A 18 -6.72 -12.53 -19.60
C THR A 18 -6.36 -13.83 -18.88
N LYS A 19 -7.24 -14.34 -18.02
CA LYS A 19 -7.05 -15.63 -17.35
C LYS A 19 -6.88 -16.76 -18.37
N PHE A 20 -7.78 -16.89 -19.34
CA PHE A 20 -7.69 -17.92 -20.36
C PHE A 20 -6.48 -17.77 -21.29
N ARG A 21 -6.04 -16.54 -21.52
CA ARG A 21 -4.78 -16.29 -22.25
C ARG A 21 -3.58 -16.84 -21.48
N ILE A 22 -3.51 -16.61 -20.17
CA ILE A 22 -2.44 -17.15 -19.33
C ILE A 22 -2.50 -18.69 -19.28
N TRP A 23 -3.70 -19.28 -19.18
CA TRP A 23 -3.86 -20.73 -19.22
C TRP A 23 -3.32 -21.31 -20.52
N TYR A 24 -3.67 -20.68 -21.66
CA TYR A 24 -3.12 -21.05 -22.95
C TYR A 24 -1.58 -20.97 -22.98
N GLU A 25 -1.01 -19.90 -22.49
CA GLU A 25 0.45 -19.71 -22.44
C GLU A 25 1.13 -20.82 -21.62
N ILE A 26 0.55 -21.20 -20.47
CA ILE A 26 1.04 -22.31 -19.66
C ILE A 26 1.03 -23.62 -20.46
N GLU A 27 -0.09 -23.96 -21.07
CA GLU A 27 -0.24 -25.21 -21.83
C GLU A 27 0.66 -25.23 -23.07
N ALA A 28 0.75 -24.13 -23.80
CA ALA A 28 1.59 -24.04 -25.00
C ALA A 28 3.08 -24.18 -24.66
N HIS A 29 3.55 -23.52 -23.60
CA HIS A 29 4.94 -23.66 -23.13
C HIS A 29 5.22 -25.05 -22.56
N ALA A 30 4.24 -25.69 -21.89
CA ALA A 30 4.39 -27.08 -21.44
C ALA A 30 4.52 -28.04 -22.64
N CYS A 31 3.72 -27.86 -23.68
CA CYS A 31 3.85 -28.63 -24.93
C CYS A 31 5.22 -28.42 -25.61
N ASP A 32 5.72 -27.17 -25.65
CA ASP A 32 7.05 -26.87 -26.19
C ASP A 32 8.15 -27.65 -25.46
N ALA A 33 8.14 -27.57 -24.12
CA ALA A 33 9.13 -28.26 -23.30
C ALA A 33 9.05 -29.79 -23.48
N MET A 34 7.84 -30.35 -23.51
CA MET A 34 7.64 -31.78 -23.74
C MET A 34 8.13 -32.21 -25.13
N ALA A 35 7.94 -31.37 -26.15
CA ALA A 35 8.47 -31.65 -27.50
C ALA A 35 10.00 -31.57 -27.57
N ASP A 36 10.62 -30.59 -26.89
CA ASP A 36 12.07 -30.47 -26.78
C ASP A 36 12.69 -31.70 -26.07
N LEU A 37 11.97 -32.29 -25.13
CA LEU A 37 12.35 -33.50 -24.42
C LEU A 37 12.05 -34.79 -25.17
N GLY A 38 11.39 -34.69 -26.34
CA GLY A 38 11.01 -35.88 -27.16
C GLY A 38 9.83 -36.68 -26.57
N VAL A 39 9.11 -36.11 -25.59
CA VAL A 39 7.92 -36.76 -24.96
C VAL A 39 6.70 -36.72 -25.88
N ILE A 40 6.54 -35.63 -26.64
CA ILE A 40 5.51 -35.47 -27.64
C ILE A 40 6.11 -35.09 -29.00
N PRO A 41 5.42 -35.32 -30.12
CA PRO A 41 5.90 -34.86 -31.43
C PRO A 41 5.96 -33.35 -31.50
N ARG A 42 6.96 -32.76 -32.13
CA ARG A 42 7.12 -31.30 -32.32
C ARG A 42 5.92 -30.68 -33.05
N GLU A 43 5.42 -31.39 -34.04
CA GLU A 43 4.24 -30.96 -34.82
C GLU A 43 2.98 -30.70 -33.97
N ASN A 44 2.84 -31.42 -32.83
CA ASN A 44 1.71 -31.18 -31.90
C ASN A 44 1.92 -29.90 -31.10
N ALA A 45 3.13 -29.63 -30.61
CA ALA A 45 3.45 -28.35 -29.95
C ALA A 45 3.24 -27.17 -30.94
N ASP A 46 3.74 -27.28 -32.17
CA ASP A 46 3.57 -26.26 -33.18
C ASP A 46 2.07 -26.05 -33.54
N ALA A 47 1.25 -27.08 -33.46
CA ALA A 47 -0.18 -26.98 -33.66
C ALA A 47 -0.84 -26.14 -32.53
N VAL A 48 -0.43 -26.34 -31.28
CA VAL A 48 -0.94 -25.53 -30.16
C VAL A 48 -0.56 -24.05 -30.35
N TRP A 49 0.64 -23.75 -30.82
CA TRP A 49 1.08 -22.38 -31.08
C TRP A 49 0.34 -21.69 -32.25
N ARG A 50 -0.27 -22.42 -33.17
CA ARG A 50 -1.14 -21.81 -34.18
C ARG A 50 -2.37 -21.10 -33.59
N ALA A 51 -2.77 -21.46 -32.37
CA ALA A 51 -3.84 -20.80 -31.62
C ALA A 51 -3.40 -19.54 -30.84
N LYS A 52 -2.15 -19.06 -30.98
CA LYS A 52 -1.61 -17.92 -30.23
C LYS A 52 -2.40 -16.62 -30.38
N ASP A 53 -3.04 -16.39 -31.51
CA ASP A 53 -3.79 -15.17 -31.81
C ASP A 53 -5.31 -15.37 -31.66
N VAL A 54 -5.76 -16.53 -31.17
CA VAL A 54 -7.17 -16.82 -30.93
C VAL A 54 -7.65 -16.01 -29.71
N GLU A 55 -8.77 -15.31 -29.86
CA GLU A 55 -9.54 -14.77 -28.76
C GLU A 55 -10.43 -15.88 -28.21
N PHE A 56 -10.17 -16.34 -26.99
CA PHE A 56 -10.96 -17.39 -26.36
C PHE A 56 -12.35 -16.87 -26.02
N ASP A 57 -13.37 -17.56 -26.53
CA ASP A 57 -14.78 -17.22 -26.29
C ASP A 57 -15.19 -17.65 -24.88
N VAL A 58 -15.28 -16.69 -23.99
CA VAL A 58 -15.66 -16.90 -22.57
C VAL A 58 -17.05 -17.54 -22.47
N ALA A 59 -18.01 -17.08 -23.29
CA ALA A 59 -19.37 -17.62 -23.27
C ALA A 59 -19.41 -19.10 -23.70
N ARG A 60 -18.59 -19.45 -24.70
CA ARG A 60 -18.47 -20.85 -25.16
C ARG A 60 -17.84 -21.73 -24.10
N ILE A 61 -16.82 -21.24 -23.39
CA ILE A 61 -16.19 -21.98 -22.28
C ILE A 61 -17.20 -22.18 -21.14
N ASP A 62 -17.99 -21.16 -20.81
CA ASP A 62 -19.04 -21.24 -19.78
C ASP A 62 -20.14 -22.27 -20.16
N GLU A 63 -20.53 -22.33 -21.43
CA GLU A 63 -21.45 -23.36 -21.93
C GLU A 63 -20.91 -24.78 -21.72
N ILE A 64 -19.64 -24.99 -22.05
CA ILE A 64 -18.98 -26.30 -21.86
C ILE A 64 -18.88 -26.62 -20.35
N GLU A 65 -18.50 -25.64 -19.53
CA GLU A 65 -18.41 -25.80 -18.08
C GLU A 65 -19.75 -26.11 -17.44
N ALA A 66 -20.85 -25.55 -17.97
CA ALA A 66 -22.20 -25.86 -17.48
C ALA A 66 -22.54 -27.37 -17.58
N VAL A 67 -21.90 -28.09 -18.51
CA VAL A 67 -22.04 -29.55 -18.69
C VAL A 67 -20.98 -30.31 -17.92
N THR A 68 -19.68 -29.95 -18.08
CA THR A 68 -18.55 -30.67 -17.55
C THR A 68 -18.36 -30.45 -16.02
N LYS A 69 -18.90 -29.34 -15.49
CA LYS A 69 -18.72 -28.89 -14.09
C LYS A 69 -17.25 -28.74 -13.68
N HIS A 70 -16.40 -28.43 -14.66
CA HIS A 70 -14.95 -28.30 -14.44
C HIS A 70 -14.37 -27.26 -15.41
N ASP A 71 -13.86 -26.15 -14.86
CA ASP A 71 -13.39 -24.98 -15.61
C ASP A 71 -12.18 -25.31 -16.52
N VAL A 72 -11.16 -26.00 -16.00
CA VAL A 72 -9.97 -26.34 -16.81
C VAL A 72 -10.34 -27.30 -17.93
N ILE A 73 -11.18 -28.31 -17.68
CA ILE A 73 -11.67 -29.23 -18.74
C ILE A 73 -12.43 -28.44 -19.80
N ALA A 74 -13.28 -27.49 -19.40
CA ALA A 74 -14.03 -26.66 -20.33
C ALA A 74 -13.11 -25.84 -21.24
N PHE A 75 -12.10 -25.22 -20.66
CA PHE A 75 -11.08 -24.48 -21.40
C PHE A 75 -10.30 -25.39 -22.38
N LEU A 76 -9.83 -26.56 -21.93
CA LEU A 76 -9.08 -27.49 -22.74
C LEU A 76 -9.94 -28.02 -23.93
N THR A 77 -11.22 -28.25 -23.69
CA THR A 77 -12.17 -28.64 -24.72
C THR A 77 -12.32 -27.54 -25.79
N HIS A 78 -12.49 -26.28 -25.34
CA HIS A 78 -12.55 -25.14 -26.24
C HIS A 78 -11.22 -24.92 -26.98
N LEU A 79 -10.07 -25.09 -26.34
CA LEU A 79 -8.78 -25.03 -27.01
C LEU A 79 -8.67 -26.09 -28.11
N ALA A 80 -9.16 -27.31 -27.89
CA ALA A 80 -9.17 -28.37 -28.88
C ALA A 80 -10.05 -28.07 -30.11
N GLU A 81 -11.13 -27.26 -29.94
CA GLU A 81 -11.94 -26.77 -31.06
C GLU A 81 -11.13 -25.90 -32.05
N HIS A 82 -10.05 -25.24 -31.57
CA HIS A 82 -9.19 -24.37 -32.38
C HIS A 82 -7.93 -25.08 -32.88
N VAL A 83 -7.34 -25.97 -32.07
CA VAL A 83 -6.11 -26.68 -32.40
C VAL A 83 -6.34 -27.91 -33.28
N GLY A 84 -7.46 -28.60 -33.09
CA GLY A 84 -7.77 -29.91 -33.65
C GLY A 84 -7.64 -31.01 -32.62
N SER A 85 -8.57 -31.98 -32.63
CA SER A 85 -8.63 -33.04 -31.60
C SER A 85 -7.41 -33.96 -31.62
N GLU A 86 -6.87 -34.25 -32.79
CA GLU A 86 -5.68 -35.11 -32.94
C GLU A 86 -4.42 -34.43 -32.39
N GLU A 87 -4.25 -33.15 -32.71
CA GLU A 87 -3.09 -32.34 -32.26
C GLU A 87 -3.18 -31.98 -30.78
N ALA A 88 -4.41 -31.70 -30.27
CA ALA A 88 -4.64 -31.32 -28.90
C ALA A 88 -4.54 -32.47 -27.90
N ARG A 89 -4.40 -33.73 -28.34
CA ARG A 89 -4.35 -34.92 -27.45
C ARG A 89 -3.22 -34.91 -26.44
N PHE A 90 -2.20 -34.10 -26.66
CA PHE A 90 -1.04 -33.98 -25.75
C PHE A 90 -1.09 -32.74 -24.85
N VAL A 91 -2.10 -31.86 -25.07
CA VAL A 91 -2.29 -30.71 -24.19
C VAL A 91 -2.68 -31.22 -22.80
N HIS A 92 -2.13 -30.62 -21.74
CA HIS A 92 -2.34 -31.01 -20.34
C HIS A 92 -1.80 -32.40 -19.96
N GLN A 93 -0.92 -33.00 -20.78
CA GLN A 93 -0.40 -34.34 -20.53
C GLN A 93 0.49 -34.36 -19.29
N GLY A 94 0.13 -35.18 -18.30
CA GLY A 94 0.84 -35.35 -17.04
C GLY A 94 0.63 -34.22 -16.02
N MET A 95 -0.09 -33.19 -16.41
CA MET A 95 -0.46 -32.04 -15.55
C MET A 95 -1.71 -32.29 -14.74
N THR A 96 -1.98 -31.41 -13.78
CA THR A 96 -3.24 -31.32 -13.05
C THR A 96 -3.81 -29.90 -13.18
N SER A 97 -5.10 -29.76 -12.94
CA SER A 97 -5.77 -28.44 -13.01
C SER A 97 -5.08 -27.36 -12.17
N SER A 98 -4.55 -27.71 -11.00
CA SER A 98 -3.85 -26.75 -10.15
C SER A 98 -2.52 -26.26 -10.71
N ASP A 99 -1.84 -27.04 -11.55
CA ASP A 99 -0.64 -26.58 -12.26
C ASP A 99 -0.97 -25.34 -13.12
N VAL A 100 -2.14 -25.33 -13.74
CA VAL A 100 -2.62 -24.19 -14.53
C VAL A 100 -3.21 -23.09 -13.66
N LEU A 101 -4.06 -23.45 -12.67
CA LEU A 101 -4.80 -22.49 -11.84
C LEU A 101 -3.85 -21.69 -10.94
N ASP A 102 -2.94 -22.37 -10.23
CA ASP A 102 -2.04 -21.73 -9.27
C ASP A 102 -0.97 -20.90 -9.98
N THR A 103 -0.38 -21.46 -11.06
CA THR A 103 0.60 -20.73 -11.87
C THR A 103 -0.02 -19.48 -12.49
N CYS A 104 -1.27 -19.57 -13.00
CA CYS A 104 -2.00 -18.43 -13.51
C CYS A 104 -2.27 -17.38 -12.43
N LEU A 105 -2.75 -17.79 -11.26
CA LEU A 105 -3.00 -16.86 -10.15
C LEU A 105 -1.73 -16.10 -9.77
N ASN A 106 -0.60 -16.80 -9.70
CA ASN A 106 0.67 -16.17 -9.37
C ASN A 106 1.20 -15.23 -10.46
N VAL A 107 0.96 -15.54 -11.75
CA VAL A 107 1.20 -14.58 -12.85
C VAL A 107 0.35 -13.32 -12.66
N GLN A 108 -0.95 -13.47 -12.35
CA GLN A 108 -1.85 -12.34 -12.13
C GLN A 108 -1.43 -11.50 -10.92
N LEU A 109 -1.10 -12.13 -9.78
CA LEU A 109 -0.64 -11.44 -8.58
C LEU A 109 0.71 -10.74 -8.80
N THR A 110 1.62 -11.34 -9.55
CA THR A 110 2.91 -10.73 -9.92
C THR A 110 2.71 -9.49 -10.79
N ARG A 111 1.87 -9.58 -11.83
CA ARG A 111 1.51 -8.43 -12.68
C ARG A 111 0.79 -7.34 -11.90
N ALA A 112 -0.11 -7.70 -10.98
CA ALA A 112 -0.77 -6.76 -10.08
C ALA A 112 0.23 -6.06 -9.16
N ALA A 113 1.19 -6.80 -8.60
CA ALA A 113 2.25 -6.23 -7.77
C ALA A 113 3.13 -5.23 -8.54
N ASP A 114 3.42 -5.48 -9.81
CA ASP A 114 4.20 -4.56 -10.65
C ASP A 114 3.48 -3.22 -10.80
N ILE A 115 2.16 -3.20 -11.04
CA ILE A 115 1.35 -1.96 -11.08
C ILE A 115 1.36 -1.26 -9.72
N LEU A 116 1.19 -2.01 -8.62
CA LEU A 116 1.22 -1.44 -7.26
C LEU A 116 2.58 -0.85 -6.89
N ILE A 117 3.69 -1.43 -7.38
CA ILE A 117 5.05 -0.90 -7.21
C ILE A 117 5.18 0.45 -7.92
N ASP A 118 4.68 0.57 -9.15
CA ASP A 118 4.69 1.83 -9.90
C ASP A 118 3.85 2.91 -9.19
N ASP A 119 2.67 2.57 -8.69
CA ASP A 119 1.83 3.48 -7.92
C ASP A 119 2.50 3.92 -6.61
N MET A 120 3.18 3.02 -5.91
CA MET A 120 3.95 3.35 -4.70
C MET A 120 5.12 4.29 -5.00
N GLN A 121 5.81 4.12 -6.13
CA GLN A 121 6.88 5.02 -6.56
C GLN A 121 6.35 6.41 -6.89
N ALA A 122 5.19 6.51 -7.54
CA ALA A 122 4.53 7.78 -7.81
C ALA A 122 4.13 8.50 -6.50
N LEU A 123 3.57 7.77 -5.52
CA LEU A 123 3.24 8.32 -4.21
C LEU A 123 4.50 8.82 -3.46
N LEU A 124 5.59 8.06 -3.50
CA LEU A 124 6.86 8.47 -2.88
C LEU A 124 7.40 9.75 -3.52
N ALA A 125 7.34 9.87 -4.85
CA ALA A 125 7.77 11.08 -5.54
C ALA A 125 6.93 12.31 -5.11
N ALA A 126 5.61 12.16 -5.01
CA ALA A 126 4.72 13.22 -4.54
C ALA A 126 5.04 13.62 -3.09
N LEU A 127 5.20 12.65 -2.19
CA LEU A 127 5.55 12.90 -0.79
C LEU A 127 6.92 13.60 -0.64
N LYS A 128 7.94 13.17 -1.40
CA LYS A 128 9.27 13.82 -1.42
C LYS A 128 9.16 15.28 -1.88
N THR A 129 8.45 15.54 -2.96
CA THR A 129 8.22 16.90 -3.48
C THR A 129 7.58 17.79 -2.40
N ARG A 130 6.50 17.34 -1.78
CA ARG A 130 5.81 18.10 -0.73
C ARG A 130 6.66 18.27 0.53
N ALA A 131 7.45 17.26 0.91
CA ALA A 131 8.37 17.35 2.04
C ALA A 131 9.42 18.45 1.80
N MET A 132 10.01 18.51 0.61
CA MET A 132 11.01 19.52 0.26
C MET A 132 10.40 20.92 0.19
N GLU A 133 9.23 21.07 -0.43
CA GLU A 133 8.51 22.35 -0.54
C GLU A 133 8.22 22.96 0.84
N HIS A 134 7.81 22.13 1.79
CA HIS A 134 7.40 22.56 3.12
C HIS A 134 8.41 22.25 4.22
N LYS A 135 9.68 22.04 3.85
CA LYS A 135 10.76 21.65 4.76
C LYS A 135 10.82 22.50 6.03
N MET A 136 10.70 23.81 5.88
CA MET A 136 10.79 24.78 6.95
C MET A 136 9.44 25.47 7.26
N THR A 137 8.32 24.96 6.75
CA THR A 137 6.99 25.47 7.09
C THR A 137 6.64 25.03 8.52
N VAL A 138 6.81 25.94 9.48
CA VAL A 138 6.61 25.64 10.91
C VAL A 138 5.14 25.45 11.24
N ARG A 139 4.85 24.43 12.05
CA ARG A 139 3.55 24.15 12.65
C ARG A 139 3.71 23.65 14.09
N VAL A 140 2.63 23.68 14.87
CA VAL A 140 2.65 23.06 16.18
C VAL A 140 2.53 21.54 16.06
N GLY A 141 3.44 20.82 16.71
CA GLY A 141 3.31 19.38 16.94
C GLY A 141 2.22 19.10 17.96
N ARG A 142 1.48 18.03 17.77
CA ARG A 142 0.43 17.59 18.70
C ARG A 142 0.67 16.16 19.15
N SER A 143 0.63 15.95 20.46
CA SER A 143 0.51 14.63 21.07
C SER A 143 -0.77 14.57 21.90
N HIS A 144 -1.48 13.45 21.88
CA HIS A 144 -2.81 13.32 22.50
C HIS A 144 -3.85 14.37 22.02
N GLY A 145 -3.62 14.97 20.84
CA GLY A 145 -4.46 16.07 20.31
C GLY A 145 -4.13 17.45 20.90
N ILE A 146 -3.18 17.55 21.82
CA ILE A 146 -2.79 18.79 22.54
C ILE A 146 -1.51 19.36 21.92
N HIS A 147 -1.37 20.69 21.93
CA HIS A 147 -0.18 21.39 21.49
C HIS A 147 1.05 20.96 22.32
N ALA A 148 2.08 20.52 21.63
CA ALA A 148 3.38 20.17 22.19
C ALA A 148 4.44 21.20 21.73
N GLU A 149 5.49 20.76 21.09
CA GLU A 149 6.56 21.62 20.59
C GLU A 149 6.40 21.95 19.10
N PRO A 150 7.07 23.00 18.60
CA PRO A 150 7.15 23.29 17.18
C PRO A 150 7.76 22.14 16.37
N THR A 151 7.20 21.91 15.19
CA THR A 151 7.72 21.00 14.16
C THR A 151 7.54 21.65 12.79
N THR A 152 7.81 20.91 11.70
CA THR A 152 7.55 21.42 10.35
C THR A 152 6.59 20.53 9.56
N MET A 153 5.86 21.11 8.61
CA MET A 153 5.00 20.36 7.70
C MET A 153 5.82 19.43 6.80
N GLY A 154 7.04 19.84 6.44
CA GLY A 154 7.97 18.99 5.69
C GLY A 154 8.34 17.71 6.45
N LEU A 155 8.53 17.77 7.77
CA LEU A 155 8.76 16.58 8.61
C LEU A 155 7.54 15.66 8.62
N THR A 156 6.32 16.20 8.55
CA THR A 156 5.10 15.39 8.44
C THR A 156 5.09 14.58 7.15
N PHE A 157 5.39 15.21 6.00
CA PHE A 157 5.49 14.49 4.72
C PHE A 157 6.68 13.52 4.69
N ALA A 158 7.82 13.89 5.25
CA ALA A 158 9.01 13.03 5.32
C ALA A 158 8.74 11.76 6.15
N ARG A 159 7.96 11.86 7.24
CA ARG A 159 7.50 10.70 8.02
C ARG A 159 6.69 9.73 7.16
N PHE A 160 5.73 10.23 6.40
CA PHE A 160 4.91 9.41 5.50
C PHE A 160 5.73 8.81 4.35
N TYR A 161 6.67 9.58 3.80
CA TYR A 161 7.61 9.07 2.81
C TYR A 161 8.40 7.86 3.37
N ALA A 162 8.99 7.98 4.55
CA ALA A 162 9.77 6.90 5.16
C ALA A 162 8.92 5.66 5.49
N GLU A 163 7.65 5.83 5.82
CA GLU A 163 6.70 4.74 6.04
C GLU A 163 6.38 4.02 4.73
N MET A 164 6.09 4.77 3.65
CA MET A 164 5.78 4.24 2.33
C MET A 164 7.01 3.61 1.64
N ASP A 165 8.22 4.12 1.87
CA ASP A 165 9.47 3.53 1.38
C ASP A 165 9.71 2.13 1.98
N ARG A 166 9.44 1.96 3.29
CA ARG A 166 9.44 0.62 3.90
C ARG A 166 8.36 -0.29 3.33
N ASN A 167 7.20 0.25 2.99
CA ASN A 167 6.12 -0.52 2.36
C ASN A 167 6.47 -0.92 0.93
N LEU A 168 7.13 -0.06 0.16
CA LEU A 168 7.64 -0.41 -1.17
C LEU A 168 8.65 -1.57 -1.08
N THR A 169 9.53 -1.56 -0.07
CA THR A 169 10.47 -2.66 0.16
C THR A 169 9.72 -3.97 0.46
N ARG A 170 8.70 -3.94 1.33
CA ARG A 170 7.86 -5.11 1.62
C ARG A 170 7.12 -5.62 0.37
N LEU A 171 6.57 -4.71 -0.42
CA LEU A 171 5.85 -5.07 -1.64
C LEU A 171 6.77 -5.74 -2.67
N LYS A 172 7.99 -5.24 -2.85
CA LYS A 172 8.99 -5.87 -3.73
C LYS A 172 9.37 -7.28 -3.26
N LEU A 173 9.52 -7.49 -1.95
CA LEU A 173 9.76 -8.83 -1.39
C LEU A 173 8.55 -9.75 -1.60
N ALA A 174 7.35 -9.28 -1.31
CA ALA A 174 6.12 -10.04 -1.53
C ALA A 174 5.91 -10.39 -3.02
N ARG A 175 6.22 -9.46 -3.93
CA ARG A 175 6.21 -9.67 -5.38
C ARG A 175 7.21 -10.77 -5.79
N GLN A 176 8.40 -10.77 -5.23
CA GLN A 176 9.41 -11.80 -5.49
C GLN A 176 8.96 -13.16 -4.98
N GLU A 177 8.37 -13.20 -3.78
CA GLU A 177 7.93 -14.45 -3.14
C GLU A 177 6.71 -15.06 -3.84
N ILE A 178 5.77 -14.25 -4.34
CA ILE A 178 4.61 -14.74 -5.08
C ILE A 178 4.94 -15.14 -6.53
N ALA A 179 6.07 -14.72 -7.09
CA ALA A 179 6.46 -15.03 -8.44
C ALA A 179 6.93 -16.49 -8.60
N THR A 180 6.08 -17.44 -8.25
CA THR A 180 6.34 -18.89 -8.23
C THR A 180 5.33 -19.61 -9.11
N GLY A 181 5.76 -20.64 -9.83
CA GLY A 181 4.89 -21.54 -10.60
C GLY A 181 5.15 -22.99 -10.24
N ALA A 182 4.16 -23.85 -10.46
CA ALA A 182 4.28 -25.29 -10.27
C ALA A 182 3.63 -26.03 -11.43
N ILE A 183 4.39 -26.95 -12.06
CA ILE A 183 3.91 -27.88 -13.09
C ILE A 183 4.41 -29.26 -12.68
N SER A 184 3.82 -29.81 -11.62
CA SER A 184 4.37 -30.95 -10.89
C SER A 184 3.42 -32.15 -10.78
N GLY A 185 2.23 -32.04 -11.37
CA GLY A 185 1.24 -33.10 -11.44
C GLY A 185 0.36 -33.21 -10.19
N ALA A 186 -0.40 -34.28 -10.11
CA ALA A 186 -1.52 -34.43 -9.20
C ALA A 186 -1.21 -34.27 -7.69
N VAL A 187 0.02 -34.55 -7.27
CA VAL A 187 0.48 -34.50 -5.86
C VAL A 187 1.90 -33.94 -5.72
N GLY A 188 2.42 -33.26 -6.72
CA GLY A 188 3.72 -32.59 -6.66
C GLY A 188 4.96 -33.50 -6.81
N THR A 189 4.78 -34.72 -7.29
CA THR A 189 5.88 -35.73 -7.35
C THR A 189 6.52 -35.89 -8.74
N PHE A 190 6.07 -35.14 -9.73
CA PHE A 190 6.51 -35.23 -11.12
C PHE A 190 6.37 -36.65 -11.74
N ALA A 191 5.43 -37.46 -11.23
CA ALA A 191 5.33 -38.85 -11.64
C ALA A 191 5.07 -39.04 -13.15
N ASN A 192 4.37 -38.10 -13.79
CA ASN A 192 3.96 -38.20 -15.18
C ASN A 192 4.42 -36.99 -16.04
N ILE A 193 5.25 -36.13 -15.51
CA ILE A 193 5.79 -34.96 -16.20
C ILE A 193 7.25 -34.72 -15.75
N ASP A 194 8.12 -34.30 -16.68
CA ASP A 194 9.54 -34.03 -16.34
C ASP A 194 9.67 -32.67 -15.66
N PRO A 195 10.45 -32.52 -14.56
CA PRO A 195 10.65 -31.22 -13.89
C PRO A 195 11.15 -30.09 -14.80
N ARG A 196 11.85 -30.42 -15.88
CA ARG A 196 12.32 -29.45 -16.88
C ARG A 196 11.17 -28.73 -17.60
N VAL A 197 9.97 -29.33 -17.64
CA VAL A 197 8.76 -28.66 -18.16
C VAL A 197 8.36 -27.50 -17.25
N GLU A 198 8.37 -27.69 -15.93
CA GLU A 198 8.11 -26.63 -14.96
C GLU A 198 9.14 -25.51 -15.08
N GLU A 199 10.43 -25.83 -15.13
CA GLU A 199 11.51 -24.84 -15.29
C GLU A 199 11.30 -23.99 -16.55
N HIS A 200 10.94 -24.63 -17.68
CA HIS A 200 10.68 -23.95 -18.95
C HIS A 200 9.45 -23.01 -18.85
N VAL A 201 8.31 -23.52 -18.37
CA VAL A 201 7.07 -22.73 -18.24
C VAL A 201 7.30 -21.54 -17.31
N CYS A 202 7.92 -21.75 -16.14
CA CYS A 202 8.21 -20.69 -15.20
C CYS A 202 9.12 -19.61 -15.80
N ALA A 203 10.20 -20.01 -16.49
CA ALA A 203 11.11 -19.08 -17.15
C ALA A 203 10.38 -18.20 -18.20
N LYS A 204 9.46 -18.79 -18.99
CA LYS A 204 8.69 -18.07 -20.01
C LYS A 204 7.68 -17.08 -19.42
N LEU A 205 7.12 -17.39 -18.25
CA LEU A 205 6.14 -16.55 -17.57
C LEU A 205 6.77 -15.57 -16.55
N GLY A 206 8.09 -15.56 -16.39
CA GLY A 206 8.78 -14.70 -15.43
C GLY A 206 8.59 -15.13 -13.98
N LEU A 207 8.38 -16.43 -13.76
CA LEU A 207 8.24 -17.07 -12.45
C LEU A 207 9.47 -17.91 -12.11
N TYR A 208 9.55 -18.34 -10.86
CA TYR A 208 10.50 -19.35 -10.38
C TYR A 208 9.76 -20.66 -10.10
N PRO A 209 10.36 -21.83 -10.37
CA PRO A 209 9.79 -23.10 -9.94
C PRO A 209 9.60 -23.17 -8.43
N GLU A 210 8.46 -23.68 -7.98
CA GLU A 210 8.25 -23.97 -6.56
C GLU A 210 9.15 -25.13 -6.12
N PRO A 211 10.02 -24.95 -5.11
CA PRO A 211 10.94 -26.00 -4.69
C PRO A 211 10.27 -27.29 -4.27
N ILE A 212 9.07 -27.18 -3.68
CA ILE A 212 8.24 -28.32 -3.32
C ILE A 212 6.77 -27.87 -3.24
N SER A 213 5.93 -28.50 -4.05
CA SER A 213 4.49 -28.34 -4.00
C SER A 213 3.82 -29.63 -3.54
N THR A 214 2.54 -29.57 -3.27
CA THR A 214 1.63 -30.71 -3.23
C THR A 214 0.84 -30.75 -4.56
N GLN A 215 -0.46 -30.86 -4.57
CA GLN A 215 -1.26 -30.52 -5.76
C GLN A 215 -1.31 -29.00 -5.98
N VAL A 216 -0.95 -28.21 -4.98
CA VAL A 216 -1.00 -26.74 -4.97
C VAL A 216 0.31 -26.14 -4.50
N ILE A 217 0.58 -24.91 -4.90
CA ILE A 217 1.65 -24.08 -4.32
C ILE A 217 1.30 -23.77 -2.86
N PRO A 218 2.28 -23.79 -1.92
CA PRO A 218 2.02 -23.43 -0.51
C PRO A 218 1.40 -22.03 -0.36
N ARG A 219 0.34 -21.92 0.47
CA ARG A 219 -0.45 -20.68 0.62
C ARG A 219 0.13 -19.66 1.58
N ASP A 220 1.19 -19.98 2.30
CA ASP A 220 1.95 -18.99 3.10
C ASP A 220 2.48 -17.84 2.24
N ARG A 221 2.88 -18.08 0.99
CA ARG A 221 3.27 -17.06 0.02
C ARG A 221 2.13 -16.07 -0.27
N HIS A 222 0.94 -16.60 -0.51
CA HIS A 222 -0.27 -15.79 -0.73
C HIS A 222 -0.67 -15.02 0.54
N ALA A 223 -0.61 -15.67 1.71
CA ALA A 223 -0.88 -15.04 2.99
C ALA A 223 0.05 -13.85 3.24
N MET A 224 1.37 -14.00 2.98
CA MET A 224 2.33 -12.90 3.09
C MET A 224 2.05 -11.78 2.08
N PHE A 225 1.69 -12.13 0.84
CA PHE A 225 1.32 -11.15 -0.16
C PHE A 225 0.14 -10.27 0.32
N PHE A 226 -0.98 -10.87 0.71
CA PHE A 226 -2.15 -10.13 1.19
C PHE A 226 -1.91 -9.40 2.51
N ALA A 227 -1.09 -9.96 3.42
CA ALA A 227 -0.67 -9.26 4.64
C ALA A 227 0.11 -7.97 4.31
N THR A 228 0.98 -8.01 3.30
CA THR A 228 1.70 -6.84 2.81
C THR A 228 0.74 -5.77 2.27
N LEU A 229 -0.26 -6.16 1.45
CA LEU A 229 -1.30 -5.24 0.98
C LEU A 229 -2.07 -4.61 2.15
N GLY A 230 -2.37 -5.39 3.19
CA GLY A 230 -3.04 -4.92 4.41
C GLY A 230 -2.22 -3.88 5.17
N VAL A 231 -0.89 -4.05 5.26
CA VAL A 231 0.01 -3.06 5.88
C VAL A 231 0.05 -1.76 5.06
N ILE A 232 0.14 -1.86 3.73
CA ILE A 232 0.11 -0.69 2.84
C ILE A 232 -1.21 0.09 3.01
N ALA A 233 -2.34 -0.62 3.01
CA ALA A 233 -3.66 -0.02 3.22
C ALA A 233 -3.77 0.70 4.57
N SER A 234 -3.17 0.15 5.63
CA SER A 234 -3.14 0.78 6.95
C SER A 234 -2.31 2.05 6.95
N SER A 235 -1.21 2.09 6.19
CA SER A 235 -0.41 3.31 6.00
C SER A 235 -1.16 4.37 5.19
N ILE A 236 -1.92 3.98 4.16
CA ILE A 236 -2.81 4.90 3.42
C ILE A 236 -3.83 5.53 4.37
N GLU A 237 -4.46 4.72 5.23
CA GLU A 237 -5.41 5.22 6.24
C GLU A 237 -4.75 6.20 7.21
N ASN A 238 -3.52 5.93 7.67
CA ASN A 238 -2.76 6.81 8.55
C ASN A 238 -2.54 8.20 7.91
N VAL A 239 -2.12 8.25 6.65
CA VAL A 239 -1.98 9.52 5.90
C VAL A 239 -3.32 10.23 5.75
N ALA A 240 -4.37 9.50 5.37
CA ALA A 240 -5.69 10.05 5.16
C ALA A 240 -6.27 10.65 6.46
N ILE A 241 -6.09 10.00 7.60
CA ILE A 241 -6.52 10.51 8.91
C ILE A 241 -5.80 11.80 9.27
N GLU A 242 -4.48 11.89 9.06
CA GLU A 242 -3.73 13.14 9.33
C GLU A 242 -4.26 14.30 8.48
N ILE A 243 -4.51 14.07 7.18
CA ILE A 243 -5.07 15.12 6.29
C ILE A 243 -6.46 15.55 6.77
N ARG A 244 -7.32 14.60 7.17
CA ARG A 244 -8.65 14.91 7.69
C ARG A 244 -8.57 15.72 8.99
N HIS A 245 -7.62 15.42 9.88
CA HIS A 245 -7.38 16.23 11.08
C HIS A 245 -6.90 17.63 10.75
N MET A 246 -6.04 17.80 9.76
CA MET A 246 -5.60 19.13 9.30
C MET A 246 -6.73 19.96 8.70
N GLN A 247 -7.74 19.32 8.06
CA GLN A 247 -8.85 20.02 7.40
C GLN A 247 -10.00 20.38 8.35
N ARG A 248 -9.98 19.94 9.60
CA ARG A 248 -11.01 20.31 10.58
C ARG A 248 -11.10 21.83 10.72
N THR A 249 -12.31 22.35 10.87
CA THR A 249 -12.59 23.79 10.95
C THR A 249 -11.73 24.51 12.00
N GLU A 250 -11.53 23.87 13.16
CA GLU A 250 -10.76 24.42 14.30
C GLU A 250 -9.24 24.35 14.10
N VAL A 251 -8.78 23.58 13.12
CA VAL A 251 -7.36 23.37 12.79
C VAL A 251 -6.98 24.09 11.49
N LEU A 252 -7.61 23.72 10.40
CA LEU A 252 -7.47 24.28 9.05
C LEU A 252 -6.03 24.61 8.64
N GLU A 253 -5.13 23.66 8.87
CA GLU A 253 -3.71 23.77 8.51
C GLU A 253 -3.41 23.22 7.09
N GLY A 254 -4.31 22.41 6.56
CA GLY A 254 -4.30 21.88 5.20
C GLY A 254 -5.69 21.41 4.79
N ALA A 255 -5.90 21.26 3.48
CA ALA A 255 -7.17 20.79 2.93
C ALA A 255 -6.98 20.08 1.60
N GLU A 256 -7.90 19.16 1.27
CA GLU A 256 -8.01 18.63 -0.09
C GLU A 256 -8.25 19.75 -1.09
N PHE A 257 -7.68 19.59 -2.29
CA PHE A 257 -7.96 20.51 -3.38
C PHE A 257 -9.43 20.41 -3.82
N PHE A 258 -10.08 21.55 -3.91
CA PHE A 258 -11.48 21.67 -4.31
C PHE A 258 -11.55 22.30 -5.70
N SER A 259 -11.93 21.52 -6.71
CA SER A 259 -11.96 22.00 -8.10
C SER A 259 -13.11 22.95 -8.37
N MET A 260 -12.95 23.81 -9.40
CA MET A 260 -14.02 24.71 -9.83
C MET A 260 -15.27 23.89 -10.24
N GLY A 261 -16.42 24.27 -9.73
CA GLY A 261 -17.69 23.59 -9.97
C GLY A 261 -17.97 22.37 -9.11
N GLN A 262 -17.00 21.90 -8.33
CA GLN A 262 -17.21 20.81 -7.37
C GLN A 262 -18.22 21.21 -6.30
N LYS A 263 -19.08 20.27 -5.90
CA LYS A 263 -20.04 20.45 -4.79
C LYS A 263 -19.56 19.68 -3.58
N GLY A 264 -19.37 20.36 -2.45
CA GLY A 264 -18.88 19.74 -1.21
C GLY A 264 -20.00 19.22 -0.31
N SER A 265 -21.22 19.74 -0.49
CA SER A 265 -22.40 19.37 0.29
C SER A 265 -23.65 19.60 -0.53
N SER A 266 -24.66 18.74 -0.37
CA SER A 266 -25.97 18.91 -0.99
C SER A 266 -26.82 19.98 -0.32
N ALA A 267 -26.56 20.28 0.95
CA ALA A 267 -27.34 21.19 1.77
C ALA A 267 -26.64 22.53 2.05
N MET A 268 -25.31 22.51 2.19
CA MET A 268 -24.55 23.70 2.61
C MET A 268 -23.48 24.04 1.57
N PRO A 269 -23.67 25.05 0.71
CA PRO A 269 -22.77 25.35 -0.42
C PRO A 269 -21.33 25.70 -0.03
N HIS A 270 -21.10 26.20 1.19
CA HIS A 270 -19.78 26.57 1.70
C HIS A 270 -18.98 25.39 2.27
N LYS A 271 -19.62 24.23 2.49
CA LYS A 271 -19.00 23.08 3.19
C LYS A 271 -18.15 22.27 2.25
N LYS A 272 -16.82 22.30 2.45
CA LYS A 272 -15.81 21.56 1.71
C LYS A 272 -15.40 20.31 2.51
N ASN A 273 -16.08 19.20 2.29
CA ASN A 273 -15.79 17.96 3.01
C ASN A 273 -14.53 17.26 2.47
N PRO A 274 -13.72 16.60 3.32
CA PRO A 274 -12.54 15.79 2.90
C PRO A 274 -12.97 14.43 2.34
N VAL A 275 -13.76 14.43 1.26
CA VAL A 275 -14.44 13.24 0.73
C VAL A 275 -13.44 12.22 0.18
N LEU A 276 -12.31 12.66 -0.39
CA LEU A 276 -11.31 11.75 -0.97
C LEU A 276 -10.60 10.96 0.13
N THR A 277 -10.18 11.61 1.20
CA THR A 277 -9.52 10.96 2.34
C THR A 277 -10.49 10.16 3.22
N GLU A 278 -11.75 10.59 3.34
CA GLU A 278 -12.80 9.75 3.94
C GLU A 278 -13.00 8.44 3.16
N ASN A 279 -13.07 8.53 1.83
CA ASN A 279 -13.14 7.35 0.97
C ASN A 279 -11.91 6.46 1.13
N LEU A 280 -10.69 7.01 1.19
CA LEU A 280 -9.46 6.23 1.40
C LEU A 280 -9.50 5.44 2.72
N THR A 281 -10.01 6.03 3.81
CA THR A 281 -10.15 5.29 5.08
C THR A 281 -11.15 4.14 4.98
N GLY A 282 -12.17 4.26 4.15
CA GLY A 282 -13.12 3.19 3.84
C GLY A 282 -12.49 2.08 3.00
N LEU A 283 -11.80 2.45 1.91
CA LEU A 283 -11.15 1.50 1.01
C LEU A 283 -10.05 0.67 1.71
N ALA A 284 -9.31 1.29 2.63
CA ALA A 284 -8.30 0.58 3.43
C ALA A 284 -8.89 -0.60 4.23
N ARG A 285 -10.13 -0.49 4.69
CA ARG A 285 -10.82 -1.59 5.38
C ARG A 285 -11.09 -2.76 4.43
N LEU A 286 -11.49 -2.47 3.18
CA LEU A 286 -11.76 -3.50 2.17
C LEU A 286 -10.49 -4.28 1.83
N VAL A 287 -9.36 -3.59 1.63
CA VAL A 287 -8.07 -4.28 1.38
C VAL A 287 -7.68 -5.17 2.56
N ARG A 288 -7.82 -4.70 3.81
CA ARG A 288 -7.50 -5.50 4.99
C ARG A 288 -8.38 -6.73 5.16
N MET A 289 -9.60 -6.74 4.62
CA MET A 289 -10.48 -7.92 4.67
C MET A 289 -9.85 -9.14 3.99
N ALA A 290 -8.96 -8.96 3.02
CA ALA A 290 -8.29 -10.05 2.32
C ALA A 290 -7.26 -10.81 3.19
N VAL A 291 -6.78 -10.20 4.27
CA VAL A 291 -5.65 -10.72 5.07
C VAL A 291 -6.05 -12.01 5.81
N ILE A 292 -7.16 -11.98 6.53
CA ILE A 292 -7.59 -13.12 7.36
C ILE A 292 -7.91 -14.35 6.51
N PRO A 293 -8.77 -14.27 5.48
CA PRO A 293 -9.07 -15.46 4.66
C PRO A 293 -7.85 -15.98 3.89
N ALA A 294 -6.90 -15.10 3.51
CA ALA A 294 -5.64 -15.55 2.93
C ALA A 294 -4.76 -16.35 3.93
N MET A 295 -4.74 -15.96 5.21
CA MET A 295 -4.05 -16.70 6.26
C MET A 295 -4.75 -18.04 6.56
N GLU A 296 -6.08 -18.08 6.53
CA GLU A 296 -6.86 -19.30 6.73
C GLU A 296 -6.62 -20.33 5.61
N ASN A 297 -6.31 -19.89 4.41
CA ASN A 297 -5.95 -20.75 3.28
C ASN A 297 -4.62 -21.50 3.44
N VAL A 298 -3.78 -21.15 4.40
CA VAL A 298 -2.51 -21.86 4.66
C VAL A 298 -2.77 -23.30 5.12
N ALA A 299 -3.82 -23.51 5.90
CA ALA A 299 -4.18 -24.81 6.45
C ALA A 299 -5.13 -25.57 5.52
N LEU A 300 -4.59 -26.30 4.56
CA LEU A 300 -5.35 -27.19 3.67
C LEU A 300 -5.22 -28.65 4.12
N TRP A 301 -6.18 -29.50 3.71
CA TRP A 301 -6.14 -30.92 4.00
C TRP A 301 -5.19 -31.65 3.06
N HIS A 302 -4.23 -32.38 3.63
CA HIS A 302 -3.28 -33.24 2.91
C HIS A 302 -2.62 -32.49 1.74
N GLU A 303 -2.66 -33.05 0.53
CA GLU A 303 -2.08 -32.44 -0.67
C GLU A 303 -2.96 -31.30 -1.24
N ARG A 304 -4.26 -31.29 -0.95
CA ARG A 304 -5.21 -30.21 -1.26
C ARG A 304 -6.62 -30.54 -0.80
N ASP A 305 -7.35 -29.54 -0.29
CA ASP A 305 -8.80 -29.40 -0.48
C ASP A 305 -9.09 -28.13 -1.29
N ILE A 306 -10.35 -27.92 -1.74
CA ILE A 306 -10.68 -26.81 -2.66
C ILE A 306 -11.19 -25.55 -1.93
N SER A 307 -11.16 -25.50 -0.61
CA SER A 307 -11.68 -24.37 0.18
C SER A 307 -11.05 -23.03 -0.18
N HIS A 308 -9.75 -23.01 -0.49
CA HIS A 308 -9.00 -21.81 -0.86
C HIS A 308 -9.52 -21.16 -2.15
N SER A 309 -10.02 -21.94 -3.10
CA SER A 309 -10.32 -21.48 -4.47
C SER A 309 -11.40 -20.40 -4.51
N SER A 310 -12.50 -20.58 -3.78
CA SER A 310 -13.58 -19.58 -3.71
C SER A 310 -13.13 -18.28 -3.05
N VAL A 311 -12.25 -18.37 -2.08
CA VAL A 311 -11.66 -17.22 -1.37
C VAL A 311 -10.76 -16.41 -2.29
N GLU A 312 -9.83 -17.08 -2.97
CA GLU A 312 -8.82 -16.44 -3.83
C GLU A 312 -9.45 -15.74 -5.05
N ARG A 313 -10.52 -16.32 -5.61
CA ARG A 313 -11.30 -15.70 -6.69
C ARG A 313 -11.92 -14.36 -6.29
N ALA A 314 -12.19 -14.16 -5.00
CA ALA A 314 -12.72 -12.90 -4.48
C ALA A 314 -11.59 -11.95 -4.04
N ILE A 315 -10.71 -12.40 -3.14
CA ILE A 315 -9.73 -11.51 -2.51
C ILE A 315 -8.63 -11.05 -3.47
N GLY A 316 -8.24 -11.85 -4.46
CA GLY A 316 -7.23 -11.48 -5.47
C GLY A 316 -7.59 -10.19 -6.18
N PRO A 317 -8.68 -10.17 -6.98
CA PRO A 317 -9.11 -8.97 -7.67
C PRO A 317 -9.53 -7.84 -6.72
N ASP A 318 -10.31 -8.15 -5.66
CA ASP A 318 -10.87 -7.10 -4.80
C ASP A 318 -9.79 -6.32 -4.05
N ALA A 319 -8.78 -7.00 -3.50
CA ALA A 319 -7.71 -6.33 -2.76
C ALA A 319 -6.78 -5.52 -3.68
N THR A 320 -6.36 -6.11 -4.80
CA THR A 320 -5.38 -5.48 -5.70
C THR A 320 -5.97 -4.27 -6.43
N ILE A 321 -7.20 -4.38 -6.95
CA ILE A 321 -7.86 -3.27 -7.65
C ILE A 321 -8.23 -2.14 -6.68
N THR A 322 -8.69 -2.49 -5.47
CA THR A 322 -8.99 -1.48 -4.45
C THR A 322 -7.73 -0.73 -4.01
N LEU A 323 -6.62 -1.45 -3.84
CA LEU A 323 -5.35 -0.84 -3.41
C LEU A 323 -4.73 0.04 -4.52
N ASP A 324 -4.72 -0.42 -5.77
CA ASP A 324 -4.30 0.36 -6.94
C ASP A 324 -5.07 1.70 -7.03
N PHE A 325 -6.39 1.63 -6.94
CA PHE A 325 -7.22 2.83 -6.94
C PHE A 325 -6.91 3.76 -5.75
N ALA A 326 -6.70 3.20 -4.55
CA ALA A 326 -6.42 3.97 -3.35
C ALA A 326 -5.05 4.66 -3.42
N LEU A 327 -4.00 3.99 -3.90
CA LEU A 327 -2.67 4.55 -4.08
C LEU A 327 -2.69 5.70 -5.10
N HIS A 328 -3.32 5.50 -6.25
CA HIS A 328 -3.47 6.54 -7.26
C HIS A 328 -4.25 7.76 -6.73
N ARG A 329 -5.34 7.52 -6.00
CA ARG A 329 -6.11 8.61 -5.39
C ARG A 329 -5.32 9.37 -4.34
N LEU A 330 -4.59 8.67 -3.46
CA LEU A 330 -3.77 9.30 -2.44
C LEU A 330 -2.66 10.14 -3.06
N THR A 331 -2.01 9.66 -4.11
CA THR A 331 -1.01 10.41 -4.87
C THR A 331 -1.57 11.75 -5.35
N GLY A 332 -2.73 11.73 -6.00
CA GLY A 332 -3.38 12.97 -6.46
C GLY A 332 -3.83 13.90 -5.32
N VAL A 333 -4.18 13.36 -4.15
CA VAL A 333 -4.47 14.17 -2.96
C VAL A 333 -3.20 14.86 -2.47
N ILE A 334 -2.10 14.14 -2.31
CA ILE A 334 -0.81 14.68 -1.84
C ILE A 334 -0.28 15.77 -2.78
N GLU A 335 -0.33 15.54 -4.09
CA GLU A 335 0.13 16.50 -5.10
C GLU A 335 -0.65 17.82 -5.06
N LYS A 336 -1.97 17.75 -4.84
CA LYS A 336 -2.88 18.89 -5.01
C LYS A 336 -3.34 19.54 -3.72
N MET A 337 -3.10 18.91 -2.54
CA MET A 337 -3.59 19.46 -1.28
C MET A 337 -3.05 20.86 -1.00
N LEU A 338 -3.90 21.68 -0.42
CA LEU A 338 -3.58 23.02 0.01
C LEU A 338 -2.95 22.99 1.39
N ILE A 339 -1.93 23.81 1.60
CA ILE A 339 -1.29 24.02 2.90
C ILE A 339 -1.46 25.48 3.29
N PHE A 340 -1.79 25.74 4.56
CA PHE A 340 -2.07 27.08 5.08
C PHE A 340 -1.07 27.47 6.17
N PRO A 341 0.13 27.97 5.81
CA PRO A 341 1.20 28.30 6.75
C PRO A 341 0.79 29.31 7.81
N GLN A 342 -0.03 30.31 7.43
CA GLN A 342 -0.51 31.32 8.39
C GLN A 342 -1.38 30.69 9.48
N ASN A 343 -2.31 29.79 9.10
CA ASN A 343 -3.15 29.08 10.08
C ASN A 343 -2.33 28.18 11.02
N MET A 344 -1.21 27.64 10.54
CA MET A 344 -0.27 26.85 11.37
C MET A 344 0.34 27.73 12.45
N LEU A 345 0.76 28.95 12.11
CA LEU A 345 1.30 29.92 13.06
C LEU A 345 0.24 30.41 14.02
N ASP A 346 -0.96 30.73 13.52
CA ASP A 346 -2.08 31.18 14.34
C ASP A 346 -2.50 30.11 15.36
N ASN A 347 -2.56 28.84 14.93
CA ASN A 347 -2.83 27.73 15.85
C ASN A 347 -1.77 27.60 16.92
N MET A 348 -0.50 27.70 16.58
CA MET A 348 0.59 27.64 17.54
C MET A 348 0.51 28.75 18.57
N ASN A 349 0.05 29.93 18.17
CA ASN A 349 -0.11 31.11 19.02
C ASN A 349 -1.46 31.18 19.78
N LYS A 350 -2.34 30.18 19.66
CA LYS A 350 -3.56 30.10 20.48
C LYS A 350 -3.26 30.11 21.98
N PHE A 351 -2.07 29.65 22.35
CA PHE A 351 -1.49 29.74 23.68
C PHE A 351 -0.12 30.40 23.54
N PRO A 352 -0.04 31.75 23.60
CA PRO A 352 1.15 32.48 23.19
C PRO A 352 2.40 32.07 23.98
N GLY A 353 3.41 31.58 23.25
CA GLY A 353 4.70 31.17 23.80
C GLY A 353 4.72 29.85 24.58
N LEU A 354 3.58 29.20 24.85
CA LEU A 354 3.51 28.02 25.71
C LEU A 354 4.27 26.80 25.12
N VAL A 355 4.41 26.73 23.82
CA VAL A 355 5.18 25.71 23.11
C VAL A 355 6.68 25.71 23.46
N MET A 356 7.17 26.76 24.13
CA MET A 356 8.56 26.91 24.60
C MET A 356 8.77 26.45 26.05
N SER A 357 7.72 25.97 26.74
CA SER A 357 7.76 25.67 28.17
C SER A 357 8.86 24.67 28.57
N GLN A 358 9.08 23.61 27.79
CA GLN A 358 10.15 22.66 28.04
C GLN A 358 11.54 23.28 27.90
N ARG A 359 11.73 24.16 26.91
CA ARG A 359 13.00 24.85 26.71
C ARG A 359 13.36 25.73 27.90
N VAL A 360 12.36 26.40 28.49
CA VAL A 360 12.54 27.19 29.72
C VAL A 360 12.84 26.30 30.92
N LEU A 361 12.12 25.19 31.08
CA LEU A 361 12.35 24.20 32.12
C LEU A 361 13.81 23.72 32.12
N LEU A 362 14.30 23.33 30.93
CA LEU A 362 15.68 22.86 30.77
C LEU A 362 16.71 23.97 31.10
N ALA A 363 16.44 25.21 30.71
CA ALA A 363 17.31 26.32 31.01
C ALA A 363 17.42 26.56 32.53
N LEU A 364 16.29 26.51 33.24
CA LEU A 364 16.28 26.63 34.71
C LEU A 364 17.10 25.53 35.38
N THR A 365 16.95 24.30 34.96
CA THR A 365 17.72 23.18 35.50
C THR A 365 19.23 23.32 35.23
N GLN A 366 19.60 23.79 34.02
CA GLN A 366 20.98 24.06 33.64
C GLN A 366 21.58 25.23 34.45
N ALA A 367 20.75 26.18 34.89
CA ALA A 367 21.15 27.27 35.77
C ALA A 367 21.26 26.87 37.26
N GLY A 368 21.08 25.58 37.59
CA GLY A 368 21.23 25.03 38.93
C GLY A 368 19.93 24.97 39.76
N VAL A 369 18.79 25.29 39.20
CA VAL A 369 17.47 25.10 39.85
C VAL A 369 17.12 23.61 39.91
N SER A 370 16.60 23.13 41.05
CA SER A 370 16.12 21.75 41.14
C SER A 370 15.04 21.47 40.09
N ARG A 371 14.92 20.21 39.66
CA ARG A 371 13.92 19.84 38.68
C ARG A 371 12.49 20.14 39.15
N GLU A 372 12.23 19.91 40.41
CA GLU A 372 10.93 20.13 41.07
C GLU A 372 10.60 21.61 41.11
N ASP A 373 11.56 22.47 41.53
CA ASP A 373 11.35 23.91 41.59
C ASP A 373 11.23 24.50 40.17
N ALA A 374 12.06 24.08 39.22
CA ALA A 374 11.98 24.50 37.83
C ALA A 374 10.62 24.14 37.23
N TYR A 375 10.13 22.91 37.50
CA TYR A 375 8.81 22.49 37.06
C TYR A 375 7.71 23.36 37.66
N ALA A 376 7.75 23.63 38.99
CA ALA A 376 6.76 24.48 39.64
C ALA A 376 6.79 25.93 39.11
N MET A 377 7.97 26.49 38.81
CA MET A 377 8.11 27.81 38.21
C MET A 377 7.49 27.89 36.82
N VAL A 378 7.77 26.91 35.98
CA VAL A 378 7.20 26.84 34.63
C VAL A 378 5.69 26.59 34.67
N GLN A 379 5.22 25.63 35.48
CA GLN A 379 3.83 25.24 35.56
C GLN A 379 2.91 26.37 36.00
N ARG A 380 3.28 27.12 37.07
CA ARG A 380 2.45 28.25 37.57
C ARG A 380 2.25 29.36 36.54
N ASN A 381 3.26 29.62 35.69
CA ASN A 381 3.17 30.58 34.61
C ASN A 381 2.38 29.99 33.40
N ALA A 382 2.61 28.71 33.07
CA ALA A 382 1.91 28.01 32.00
C ALA A 382 0.40 27.91 32.26
N LEU A 383 -0.05 27.66 33.49
CA LEU A 383 -1.46 27.61 33.87
C LEU A 383 -2.17 28.94 33.62
N LYS A 384 -1.52 30.08 33.89
CA LYS A 384 -2.07 31.40 33.58
C LYS A 384 -2.27 31.62 32.06
N VAL A 385 -1.37 31.08 31.24
CA VAL A 385 -1.57 31.11 29.77
C VAL A 385 -2.82 30.31 29.37
N TRP A 386 -3.08 29.18 30.00
CA TRP A 386 -4.29 28.38 29.76
C TRP A 386 -5.57 29.14 30.17
N GLU A 387 -5.56 29.77 31.30
CA GLU A 387 -6.70 30.47 31.87
C GLU A 387 -6.98 31.82 31.16
N ASP A 388 -5.95 32.67 31.05
CA ASP A 388 -6.09 34.07 30.69
C ASP A 388 -5.59 34.41 29.27
N ARG A 389 -4.97 33.49 28.57
CA ARG A 389 -4.38 33.69 27.22
C ARG A 389 -3.28 34.78 27.19
N VAL A 390 -2.65 35.02 28.30
CA VAL A 390 -1.53 35.99 28.42
C VAL A 390 -0.27 35.33 27.82
N ASP A 391 0.62 36.15 27.24
CA ASP A 391 1.88 35.70 26.67
C ASP A 391 2.80 35.08 27.73
N PHE A 392 3.23 33.83 27.50
CA PHE A 392 4.07 33.07 28.44
C PHE A 392 5.40 33.74 28.72
N ARG A 393 6.01 34.37 27.73
CA ARG A 393 7.26 35.11 27.87
C ARG A 393 7.10 36.30 28.83
N GLN A 394 5.99 37.05 28.70
CA GLN A 394 5.71 38.17 29.61
C GLN A 394 5.52 37.71 31.04
N LEU A 395 4.85 36.59 31.26
CA LEU A 395 4.68 36.00 32.59
C LEU A 395 6.02 35.60 33.21
N LEU A 396 6.92 34.98 32.42
CA LEU A 396 8.25 34.59 32.89
C LEU A 396 9.13 35.82 33.25
N LEU A 397 9.05 36.89 32.43
CA LEU A 397 9.77 38.16 32.71
C LEU A 397 9.21 38.88 33.94
N ALA A 398 7.96 38.65 34.29
CA ALA A 398 7.38 39.20 35.54
C ALA A 398 7.58 38.30 36.76
N ASP A 399 8.10 37.10 36.60
CA ASP A 399 8.34 36.15 37.69
C ASP A 399 9.77 36.37 38.28
N ALA A 400 9.84 36.98 39.45
CA ALA A 400 11.10 37.33 40.07
C ALA A 400 12.06 36.13 40.31
N GLN A 401 11.53 34.91 40.55
CA GLN A 401 12.34 33.71 40.73
C GLN A 401 12.94 33.22 39.40
N VAL A 402 12.18 33.30 38.32
CA VAL A 402 12.63 32.94 36.99
C VAL A 402 13.70 33.93 36.50
N VAL A 403 13.43 35.24 36.68
CA VAL A 403 14.39 36.30 36.32
C VAL A 403 15.68 36.21 37.16
N ALA A 404 15.59 35.91 38.45
CA ALA A 404 16.77 35.70 39.29
C ALA A 404 17.64 34.51 38.86
N ALA A 405 17.02 33.45 38.31
CA ALA A 405 17.73 32.25 37.87
C ALA A 405 18.36 32.41 36.48
N LEU A 406 17.64 33.02 35.51
CA LEU A 406 18.04 33.06 34.09
C LEU A 406 18.47 34.44 33.60
N GLY A 407 17.93 35.53 34.18
CA GLY A 407 18.02 36.88 33.60
C GLY A 407 17.10 37.05 32.37
N GLU A 408 16.75 38.31 32.12
CA GLU A 408 15.82 38.67 31.02
C GLU A 408 16.34 38.28 29.62
N GLU A 409 17.63 38.42 29.36
CA GLU A 409 18.25 38.08 28.08
C GLU A 409 18.10 36.60 27.77
N GLN A 410 18.47 35.72 28.71
CA GLN A 410 18.34 34.29 28.51
C GLN A 410 16.86 33.86 28.35
N ILE A 411 15.94 34.46 29.11
CA ILE A 411 14.50 34.20 28.93
C ILE A 411 14.10 34.51 27.50
N ASN A 412 14.45 35.67 26.95
CA ASN A 412 14.08 36.08 25.59
C ASN A 412 14.66 35.14 24.51
N GLU A 413 15.91 34.68 24.68
CA GLU A 413 16.51 33.69 23.77
C GLU A 413 15.72 32.36 23.68
N LYS A 414 15.00 31.97 24.75
CA LYS A 414 14.29 30.69 24.75
C LYS A 414 13.05 30.71 23.83
N PHE A 415 12.64 31.89 23.33
CA PHE A 415 11.53 32.06 22.42
C PHE A 415 11.94 32.12 20.94
N ASP A 416 13.21 31.86 20.65
CA ASP A 416 13.68 31.69 19.26
C ASP A 416 13.18 30.35 18.67
N MET A 417 12.43 30.44 17.56
CA MET A 417 11.86 29.31 16.84
C MET A 417 12.90 28.43 16.15
N ASP A 418 14.02 29.01 15.71
CA ASP A 418 15.06 28.30 14.97
C ASP A 418 15.69 27.18 15.80
N TYR A 419 15.60 27.30 17.12
CA TYR A 419 16.04 26.23 18.02
C TYR A 419 15.37 24.88 17.77
N HIS A 420 14.06 24.87 17.46
CA HIS A 420 13.30 23.65 17.24
C HIS A 420 13.49 23.07 15.83
N THR A 421 13.96 23.88 14.89
CA THR A 421 14.17 23.46 13.50
C THR A 421 15.63 23.17 13.14
N LYS A 422 16.57 23.42 14.05
CA LYS A 422 18.03 23.28 13.82
C LYS A 422 18.50 21.92 13.33
N HIS A 423 17.74 20.84 13.56
CA HIS A 423 18.08 19.49 13.16
C HIS A 423 17.21 18.95 11.99
N VAL A 424 16.37 19.77 11.39
CA VAL A 424 15.52 19.38 10.24
C VAL A 424 16.37 18.85 9.09
N ASP A 425 17.48 19.54 8.76
CA ASP A 425 18.40 19.08 7.69
C ASP A 425 19.01 17.71 7.99
N THR A 426 19.34 17.43 9.24
CA THR A 426 19.89 16.13 9.65
C THR A 426 18.85 15.02 9.46
N ILE A 427 17.58 15.30 9.82
CA ILE A 427 16.48 14.33 9.64
C ILE A 427 16.23 14.10 8.15
N PHE A 428 16.19 15.15 7.34
CA PHE A 428 15.99 15.05 5.89
C PHE A 428 17.08 14.21 5.23
N ARG A 429 18.36 14.42 5.54
CA ARG A 429 19.46 13.57 5.03
C ARG A 429 19.28 12.09 5.41
N ARG A 430 18.80 11.78 6.60
CA ARG A 430 18.53 10.40 7.03
C ARG A 430 17.39 9.75 6.23
N VAL A 431 16.34 10.52 5.94
CA VAL A 431 15.15 10.02 5.24
C VAL A 431 15.40 9.86 3.74
N PHE A 432 15.99 10.88 3.10
CA PHE A 432 16.11 10.93 1.64
C PHE A 432 17.46 10.43 1.14
N LYS A 433 18.43 10.16 2.05
CA LYS A 433 19.76 9.60 1.74
C LYS A 433 20.54 10.46 0.71
N ASP A 434 20.30 11.77 0.74
CA ASP A 434 20.98 12.76 -0.12
C ASP A 434 22.25 13.29 0.56
#